data_f801f21f27a368f753d058be6099e1cd
#
_entry.id   f801f21f27a368f753d058be6099e1cd
#
_cell.length_a   1.000
_cell.length_b   1.000
_cell.length_c   1.000
_cell.angle_alpha   90.00
_cell.angle_beta   90.00
_cell.angle_gamma   90.00
#
_symmetry.space_group_name_H-M   'P 1'
#
loop_
_entity.id
_entity.type
_entity.pdbx_description
1 polymer ?
#
loop_
_entity_poly.entity_id
_entity_poly.type
_entity_poly.pdbx_seq_one_letter_code
_entity_poly.pdbx_strand_id
1 'polypeptide(L)'
;MHLTKAGGKRFRPMFTLLASNYGPRPMCEDVFKAAVVVEMTHLATLYHDDVMDEAQMRRGVPSANVRWSNSVAILSGDILLAHASRIMSELGVDTVAHFAETFGALVTGQMRETEGPGTGDPIEHYMKVINEKTGVLIAAAGYLGALHSGADMETALCLQAVGAAVGMVFQIVDDIIDIFSTPEDSGKTPGTDLREGVFTLPVLYALQENTPVGAELRELLTGPLVDDASVDRALQLLARSNGRQK
;
A
#
# COMPACT_ATOMS: atom_id res chain seq x y z
N MET A 1 -4.92 -14.89 -14.13
CA MET A 1 -4.02 -13.71 -14.34
C MET A 1 -4.78 -12.42 -14.70
N HIS A 2 -5.89 -12.17 -14.07
CA HIS A 2 -6.78 -11.04 -14.35
C HIS A 2 -6.11 -9.68 -14.06
N LEU A 3 -5.69 -9.45 -12.80
CA LEU A 3 -5.06 -8.19 -12.39
C LEU A 3 -3.67 -7.96 -13.03
N THR A 4 -2.97 -9.02 -13.43
CA THR A 4 -1.70 -8.88 -14.14
C THR A 4 -1.88 -8.23 -15.51
N LYS A 5 -3.00 -8.53 -16.20
CA LYS A 5 -3.34 -7.96 -17.53
C LYS A 5 -4.00 -6.58 -17.41
N ALA A 6 -4.60 -6.25 -16.28
CA ALA A 6 -5.26 -4.98 -16.03
C ALA A 6 -4.29 -3.78 -15.91
N GLY A 7 -2.98 -4.00 -16.03
CA GLY A 7 -1.98 -2.95 -15.96
C GLY A 7 -1.39 -2.78 -14.56
N GLY A 8 -0.89 -1.58 -14.28
CA GLY A 8 -0.18 -1.20 -13.06
C GLY A 8 1.20 -0.62 -13.37
N LYS A 9 1.67 0.30 -12.54
CA LYS A 9 2.94 1.04 -12.75
C LYS A 9 4.19 0.16 -12.56
N ARG A 10 4.04 -1.07 -12.03
CA ARG A 10 5.15 -2.02 -11.75
C ARG A 10 6.31 -1.40 -10.98
N PHE A 11 5.98 -0.47 -10.07
CA PHE A 11 6.99 0.29 -9.32
C PHE A 11 7.90 -0.62 -8.50
N ARG A 12 7.32 -1.60 -7.79
CA ARG A 12 8.09 -2.52 -6.93
C ARG A 12 9.12 -3.34 -7.69
N PRO A 13 8.76 -4.09 -8.75
CA PRO A 13 9.77 -4.79 -9.54
C PRO A 13 10.76 -3.85 -10.22
N MET A 14 10.34 -2.66 -10.68
CA MET A 14 11.25 -1.65 -11.20
C MET A 14 12.27 -1.21 -10.15
N PHE A 15 11.83 -0.97 -8.90
CA PHE A 15 12.74 -0.59 -7.82
C PHE A 15 13.72 -1.72 -7.45
N THR A 16 13.28 -3.00 -7.48
CA THR A 16 14.19 -4.16 -7.33
C THR A 16 15.29 -4.13 -8.40
N LEU A 17 14.92 -3.92 -9.67
CA LEU A 17 15.87 -3.84 -10.77
C LEU A 17 16.82 -2.64 -10.63
N LEU A 18 16.32 -1.47 -10.22
CA LEU A 18 17.15 -0.29 -9.98
C LEU A 18 18.14 -0.51 -8.84
N ALA A 19 17.70 -1.09 -7.73
CA ALA A 19 18.53 -1.40 -6.57
C ALA A 19 19.66 -2.38 -6.91
N SER A 20 19.47 -3.26 -7.90
CA SER A 20 20.49 -4.20 -8.34
C SER A 20 21.73 -3.54 -8.94
N ASN A 21 21.67 -2.28 -9.36
CA ASN A 21 22.83 -1.57 -9.91
C ASN A 21 23.89 -1.23 -8.86
N TYR A 22 23.60 -1.42 -7.58
CA TYR A 22 24.54 -1.22 -6.49
C TYR A 22 25.38 -2.47 -6.17
N GLY A 23 25.11 -3.60 -6.84
CA GLY A 23 25.90 -4.82 -6.72
C GLY A 23 26.71 -5.12 -7.99
N PRO A 24 27.68 -6.05 -7.92
CA PRO A 24 28.55 -6.40 -9.02
C PRO A 24 27.85 -7.16 -10.17
N ARG A 25 26.66 -7.70 -9.96
CA ARG A 25 25.90 -8.48 -10.95
C ARG A 25 24.50 -7.89 -11.18
N PRO A 26 24.41 -6.64 -11.66
CA PRO A 26 23.10 -6.02 -11.92
C PRO A 26 22.31 -6.83 -12.95
N MET A 27 20.98 -6.83 -12.81
CA MET A 27 20.06 -7.49 -13.73
C MET A 27 20.36 -9.00 -13.97
N CYS A 28 20.99 -9.71 -13.02
CA CYS A 28 21.17 -11.15 -13.13
C CYS A 28 19.84 -11.91 -12.94
N GLU A 29 19.82 -13.20 -13.23
CA GLU A 29 18.60 -14.04 -13.14
C GLU A 29 17.97 -14.00 -11.75
N ASP A 30 18.77 -14.04 -10.68
CA ASP A 30 18.27 -14.00 -9.31
C ASP A 30 17.59 -12.67 -8.99
N VAL A 31 18.07 -11.54 -9.55
CA VAL A 31 17.43 -10.23 -9.42
C VAL A 31 16.07 -10.23 -10.13
N PHE A 32 15.96 -10.83 -11.32
CA PHE A 32 14.66 -10.95 -11.99
C PHE A 32 13.70 -11.85 -11.19
N LYS A 33 14.16 -12.96 -10.63
CA LYS A 33 13.38 -13.81 -9.75
C LYS A 33 12.87 -13.03 -8.53
N ALA A 34 13.73 -12.25 -7.88
CA ALA A 34 13.36 -11.39 -6.75
C ALA A 34 12.31 -10.35 -7.14
N ALA A 35 12.46 -9.68 -8.29
CA ALA A 35 11.49 -8.73 -8.80
C ALA A 35 10.11 -9.37 -9.07
N VAL A 36 10.10 -10.60 -9.60
CA VAL A 36 8.89 -11.38 -9.82
C VAL A 36 8.22 -11.75 -8.50
N VAL A 37 8.99 -12.20 -7.50
CA VAL A 37 8.47 -12.53 -6.15
C VAL A 37 7.76 -11.33 -5.54
N VAL A 38 8.40 -10.17 -5.54
CA VAL A 38 7.84 -8.93 -4.98
C VAL A 38 6.53 -8.55 -5.67
N GLU A 39 6.46 -8.62 -7.00
CA GLU A 39 5.23 -8.29 -7.74
C GLU A 39 4.14 -9.35 -7.53
N MET A 40 4.48 -10.64 -7.48
CA MET A 40 3.51 -11.70 -7.22
C MET A 40 2.90 -11.57 -5.83
N THR A 41 3.71 -11.22 -4.83
CA THR A 41 3.24 -10.95 -3.46
C THR A 41 2.28 -9.78 -3.45
N HIS A 42 2.65 -8.66 -4.08
CA HIS A 42 1.75 -7.50 -4.20
C HIS A 42 0.43 -7.85 -4.91
N LEU A 43 0.49 -8.63 -5.99
CA LEU A 43 -0.73 -9.06 -6.68
C LEU A 43 -1.59 -9.97 -5.80
N ALA A 44 -0.97 -10.85 -5.01
CA ALA A 44 -1.68 -11.73 -4.10
C ALA A 44 -2.42 -10.92 -3.01
N THR A 45 -1.74 -9.94 -2.40
CA THR A 45 -2.40 -9.06 -1.41
C THR A 45 -3.56 -8.31 -2.03
N LEU A 46 -3.44 -7.78 -3.26
CA LEU A 46 -4.55 -7.10 -3.94
C LEU A 46 -5.77 -8.00 -4.16
N TYR A 47 -5.58 -9.30 -4.44
CA TYR A 47 -6.70 -10.24 -4.55
C TYR A 47 -7.39 -10.49 -3.21
N HIS A 48 -6.62 -10.53 -2.11
CA HIS A 48 -7.17 -10.69 -0.77
C HIS A 48 -7.82 -9.41 -0.28
N ASP A 49 -7.19 -8.26 -0.49
CA ASP A 49 -7.72 -6.93 -0.14
C ASP A 49 -9.07 -6.68 -0.84
N ASP A 50 -9.20 -7.01 -2.14
CA ASP A 50 -10.45 -6.87 -2.88
C ASP A 50 -11.63 -7.60 -2.22
N VAL A 51 -11.35 -8.73 -1.53
CA VAL A 51 -12.38 -9.49 -0.80
C VAL A 51 -12.69 -8.82 0.55
N MET A 52 -11.66 -8.37 1.28
CA MET A 52 -11.81 -7.75 2.60
C MET A 52 -12.50 -6.39 2.52
N ASP A 53 -12.17 -5.61 1.47
CA ASP A 53 -12.71 -4.28 1.23
C ASP A 53 -14.01 -4.29 0.43
N GLU A 54 -14.52 -5.49 0.03
CA GLU A 54 -15.68 -5.66 -0.86
C GLU A 54 -15.56 -4.82 -2.16
N ALA A 55 -14.33 -4.65 -2.63
CA ALA A 55 -14.00 -3.77 -3.74
C ALA A 55 -14.72 -4.17 -5.03
N GLN A 56 -15.38 -3.20 -5.69
CA GLN A 56 -16.10 -3.43 -6.95
C GLN A 56 -15.17 -3.40 -8.16
N MET A 57 -14.15 -2.56 -8.10
CA MET A 57 -13.22 -2.31 -9.20
C MET A 57 -11.77 -2.34 -8.70
N ARG A 58 -10.86 -2.84 -9.53
CA ARG A 58 -9.41 -2.77 -9.31
C ARG A 58 -8.68 -2.51 -10.61
N ARG A 59 -7.83 -1.47 -10.64
CA ARG A 59 -7.08 -1.08 -11.85
C ARG A 59 -7.96 -0.84 -13.09
N GLY A 60 -9.15 -0.26 -12.89
CA GLY A 60 -10.09 0.06 -13.97
C GLY A 60 -10.86 -1.14 -14.54
N VAL A 61 -10.76 -2.31 -13.92
CA VAL A 61 -11.54 -3.50 -14.28
C VAL A 61 -12.32 -4.02 -13.06
N PRO A 62 -13.43 -4.76 -13.25
CA PRO A 62 -14.12 -5.41 -12.14
C PRO A 62 -13.15 -6.27 -11.32
N SER A 63 -13.19 -6.14 -10.00
CA SER A 63 -12.38 -6.94 -9.08
C SER A 63 -12.68 -8.44 -9.23
N ALA A 64 -11.79 -9.30 -8.74
CA ALA A 64 -11.93 -10.75 -8.93
C ALA A 64 -13.13 -11.33 -8.15
N ASN A 65 -13.39 -10.82 -6.95
CA ASN A 65 -14.53 -11.17 -6.12
C ASN A 65 -15.87 -10.87 -6.81
N VAL A 66 -15.98 -9.72 -7.47
CA VAL A 66 -17.17 -9.30 -8.24
C VAL A 66 -17.30 -10.10 -9.53
N ARG A 67 -16.18 -10.28 -10.25
CA ARG A 67 -16.21 -10.97 -11.56
C ARG A 67 -16.48 -12.46 -11.45
N TRP A 68 -16.06 -13.10 -10.38
CA TRP A 68 -16.22 -14.55 -10.17
C TRP A 68 -16.84 -14.86 -8.80
N SER A 69 -16.05 -14.81 -7.72
CA SER A 69 -16.50 -14.97 -6.33
C SER A 69 -15.35 -14.68 -5.37
N ASN A 70 -15.67 -14.47 -4.07
CA ASN A 70 -14.68 -14.37 -3.01
C ASN A 70 -13.74 -15.58 -2.97
N SER A 71 -14.25 -16.79 -3.13
CA SER A 71 -13.43 -18.01 -3.13
C SER A 71 -12.41 -18.01 -4.27
N VAL A 72 -12.79 -17.57 -5.47
CA VAL A 72 -11.86 -17.48 -6.61
C VAL A 72 -10.80 -16.40 -6.37
N ALA A 73 -11.16 -15.27 -5.78
CA ALA A 73 -10.21 -14.21 -5.43
C ALA A 73 -9.20 -14.71 -4.41
N ILE A 74 -9.64 -15.28 -3.28
CA ILE A 74 -8.76 -15.83 -2.22
C ILE A 74 -7.81 -16.88 -2.81
N LEU A 75 -8.32 -17.89 -3.49
CA LEU A 75 -7.50 -18.95 -4.08
C LEU A 75 -6.52 -18.43 -5.15
N SER A 76 -6.87 -17.35 -5.86
CA SER A 76 -5.96 -16.70 -6.81
C SER A 76 -4.77 -16.06 -6.10
N GLY A 77 -4.99 -15.41 -4.96
CA GLY A 77 -3.94 -14.90 -4.09
C GLY A 77 -3.04 -16.03 -3.56
N ASP A 78 -3.64 -17.11 -3.05
CA ASP A 78 -2.91 -18.26 -2.51
C ASP A 78 -2.02 -18.94 -3.56
N ILE A 79 -2.51 -19.10 -4.80
CA ILE A 79 -1.71 -19.63 -5.91
C ILE A 79 -0.51 -18.74 -6.21
N LEU A 80 -0.68 -17.41 -6.20
CA LEU A 80 0.41 -16.45 -6.41
C LEU A 80 1.45 -16.56 -5.30
N LEU A 81 1.04 -16.65 -4.03
CA LEU A 81 1.93 -16.85 -2.89
C LEU A 81 2.68 -18.18 -2.96
N ALA A 82 2.00 -19.26 -3.35
CA ALA A 82 2.64 -20.56 -3.54
C ALA A 82 3.74 -20.51 -4.63
N HIS A 83 3.47 -19.82 -5.75
CA HIS A 83 4.47 -19.62 -6.79
C HIS A 83 5.62 -18.73 -6.34
N ALA A 84 5.35 -17.63 -5.62
CA ALA A 84 6.36 -16.77 -5.03
C ALA A 84 7.25 -17.57 -4.08
N SER A 85 6.66 -18.39 -3.18
CA SER A 85 7.38 -19.25 -2.24
C SER A 85 8.31 -20.23 -2.96
N ARG A 86 7.88 -20.83 -4.06
CA ARG A 86 8.71 -21.71 -4.88
C ARG A 86 9.93 -20.97 -5.45
N ILE A 87 9.72 -19.77 -6.02
CA ILE A 87 10.83 -18.99 -6.58
C ILE A 87 11.80 -18.57 -5.46
N MET A 88 11.31 -18.19 -4.29
CA MET A 88 12.15 -17.84 -3.13
C MET A 88 13.01 -19.01 -2.67
N SER A 89 12.50 -20.24 -2.72
CA SER A 89 13.29 -21.41 -2.35
C SER A 89 14.50 -21.64 -3.28
N GLU A 90 14.45 -21.14 -4.51
CA GLU A 90 15.58 -21.14 -5.45
C GLU A 90 16.59 -20.03 -5.14
N LEU A 91 16.16 -18.94 -4.49
CA LEU A 91 16.99 -17.79 -4.13
C LEU A 91 17.73 -17.96 -2.79
N GLY A 92 17.39 -18.97 -2.02
CA GLY A 92 18.07 -19.32 -0.78
C GLY A 92 17.27 -19.02 0.49
N VAL A 93 17.73 -19.58 1.59
CA VAL A 93 17.02 -19.57 2.88
C VAL A 93 16.88 -18.17 3.47
N ASP A 94 17.86 -17.29 3.28
CA ASP A 94 17.83 -15.90 3.77
C ASP A 94 16.71 -15.10 3.08
N THR A 95 16.50 -15.33 1.79
CA THR A 95 15.38 -14.73 1.05
C THR A 95 14.04 -15.22 1.57
N VAL A 96 13.92 -16.51 1.88
CA VAL A 96 12.71 -17.08 2.47
C VAL A 96 12.43 -16.48 3.84
N ALA A 97 13.45 -16.35 4.69
CA ALA A 97 13.32 -15.74 6.01
C ALA A 97 12.88 -14.27 5.92
N HIS A 98 13.58 -13.47 5.11
CA HIS A 98 13.24 -12.07 4.89
C HIS A 98 11.81 -11.88 4.35
N PHE A 99 11.40 -12.75 3.43
CA PHE A 99 10.05 -12.71 2.91
C PHE A 99 9.00 -13.07 3.96
N ALA A 100 9.25 -14.09 4.80
CA ALA A 100 8.33 -14.46 5.87
C ALA A 100 8.09 -13.30 6.84
N GLU A 101 9.15 -12.58 7.21
CA GLU A 101 9.07 -11.36 8.03
C GLU A 101 8.29 -10.25 7.32
N THR A 102 8.61 -9.98 6.04
CA THR A 102 7.91 -8.98 5.22
C THR A 102 6.43 -9.28 5.09
N PHE A 103 6.07 -10.53 4.78
CA PHE A 103 4.68 -10.93 4.63
C PHE A 103 3.93 -10.91 5.97
N GLY A 104 4.60 -11.31 7.06
CA GLY A 104 4.06 -11.18 8.42
C GLY A 104 3.75 -9.72 8.77
N ALA A 105 4.64 -8.78 8.41
CA ALA A 105 4.41 -7.35 8.62
C ALA A 105 3.22 -6.83 7.76
N LEU A 106 3.10 -7.26 6.49
CA LEU A 106 1.96 -6.90 5.63
C LEU A 106 0.62 -7.33 6.25
N VAL A 107 0.53 -8.58 6.72
CA VAL A 107 -0.68 -9.11 7.37
C VAL A 107 -0.97 -8.37 8.67
N THR A 108 0.06 -8.07 9.46
CA THR A 108 -0.08 -7.29 10.70
C THR A 108 -0.61 -5.88 10.40
N GLY A 109 -0.11 -5.23 9.35
CA GLY A 109 -0.59 -3.92 8.92
C GLY A 109 -2.07 -3.94 8.51
N GLN A 110 -2.49 -4.98 7.78
CA GLN A 110 -3.89 -5.17 7.42
C GLN A 110 -4.80 -5.40 8.64
N MET A 111 -4.35 -6.22 9.59
CA MET A 111 -5.08 -6.42 10.85
C MET A 111 -5.18 -5.12 11.66
N ARG A 112 -4.08 -4.38 11.78
CA ARG A 112 -4.02 -3.10 12.48
C ARG A 112 -4.97 -2.07 11.88
N GLU A 113 -5.04 -1.97 10.55
CA GLU A 113 -5.98 -1.11 9.85
C GLU A 113 -7.43 -1.48 10.18
N THR A 114 -7.75 -2.77 10.15
CA THR A 114 -9.09 -3.28 10.46
C THR A 114 -9.49 -3.03 11.94
N GLU A 115 -8.55 -3.16 12.87
CA GLU A 115 -8.81 -2.93 14.31
C GLU A 115 -8.94 -1.45 14.66
N GLY A 116 -8.29 -0.56 13.90
CA GLY A 116 -8.26 0.87 14.17
C GLY A 116 -7.38 1.27 15.36
N PRO A 117 -7.27 2.58 15.65
CA PRO A 117 -6.36 3.13 16.67
C PRO A 117 -6.76 2.81 18.11
N GLY A 118 -8.00 2.38 18.37
CA GLY A 118 -8.51 2.19 19.71
C GLY A 118 -8.41 3.46 20.55
N THR A 119 -7.72 3.39 21.71
CA THR A 119 -7.44 4.54 22.59
C THR A 119 -6.07 5.17 22.32
N GLY A 120 -5.32 4.71 21.34
CA GLY A 120 -4.00 5.21 20.98
C GLY A 120 -4.04 6.51 20.17
N ASP A 121 -2.85 7.04 19.85
CA ASP A 121 -2.73 8.19 18.96
C ASP A 121 -3.06 7.77 17.52
N PRO A 122 -4.07 8.39 16.88
CA PRO A 122 -4.48 8.01 15.53
C PRO A 122 -3.41 8.24 14.46
N ILE A 123 -2.56 9.27 14.63
CA ILE A 123 -1.48 9.58 13.68
C ILE A 123 -0.37 8.53 13.80
N GLU A 124 0.04 8.19 15.02
CA GLU A 124 1.02 7.12 15.23
C GLU A 124 0.52 5.78 14.68
N HIS A 125 -0.77 5.49 14.90
CA HIS A 125 -1.43 4.30 14.35
C HIS A 125 -1.39 4.30 12.82
N TYR A 126 -1.81 5.39 12.17
CA TYR A 126 -1.78 5.54 10.72
C TYR A 126 -0.36 5.33 10.16
N MET A 127 0.66 5.96 10.76
CA MET A 127 2.05 5.80 10.32
C MET A 127 2.54 4.36 10.40
N LYS A 128 2.11 3.60 11.42
CA LYS A 128 2.41 2.15 11.52
C LYS A 128 1.71 1.37 10.41
N VAL A 129 0.42 1.63 10.18
CA VAL A 129 -0.37 0.95 9.14
C VAL A 129 0.26 1.15 7.76
N ILE A 130 0.55 2.38 7.34
CA ILE A 130 1.12 2.63 6.01
C ILE A 130 2.53 2.07 5.85
N ASN A 131 3.32 2.04 6.93
CA ASN A 131 4.63 1.39 6.89
C ASN A 131 4.48 -0.12 6.69
N GLU A 132 3.66 -0.78 7.50
CA GLU A 132 3.44 -2.23 7.46
C GLU A 132 2.72 -2.67 6.18
N LYS A 133 1.72 -1.93 5.72
CA LYS A 133 0.91 -2.28 4.53
C LYS A 133 1.60 -1.93 3.20
N THR A 134 2.32 -0.80 3.14
CA THR A 134 2.92 -0.28 1.90
C THR A 134 4.44 -0.23 1.95
N GLY A 135 5.02 0.31 3.03
CA GLY A 135 6.45 0.55 3.18
C GLY A 135 7.29 -0.71 3.12
N VAL A 136 6.91 -1.75 3.87
CA VAL A 136 7.72 -2.98 4.02
C VAL A 136 7.95 -3.74 2.71
N LEU A 137 6.98 -3.76 1.79
CA LEU A 137 7.16 -4.47 0.51
C LEU A 137 8.02 -3.69 -0.47
N ILE A 138 8.03 -2.37 -0.41
CA ILE A 138 8.93 -1.53 -1.20
C ILE A 138 10.34 -1.60 -0.58
N ALA A 139 10.45 -1.65 0.74
CA ALA A 139 11.70 -1.93 1.45
C ALA A 139 12.32 -3.26 1.01
N ALA A 140 11.52 -4.33 1.01
CA ALA A 140 11.95 -5.64 0.54
C ALA A 140 12.39 -5.64 -0.93
N ALA A 141 11.72 -4.85 -1.79
CA ALA A 141 12.13 -4.69 -3.19
C ALA A 141 13.56 -4.13 -3.32
N GLY A 142 13.90 -3.10 -2.55
CA GLY A 142 15.24 -2.53 -2.50
C GLY A 142 16.29 -3.50 -1.95
N TYR A 143 15.97 -4.12 -0.81
CA TYR A 143 16.83 -5.10 -0.16
C TYR A 143 17.15 -6.28 -1.08
N LEU A 144 16.14 -6.94 -1.62
CA LEU A 144 16.32 -8.12 -2.47
C LEU A 144 17.04 -7.80 -3.78
N GLY A 145 16.79 -6.62 -4.37
CA GLY A 145 17.51 -6.18 -5.56
C GLY A 145 19.01 -6.05 -5.33
N ALA A 146 19.42 -5.42 -4.22
CA ALA A 146 20.81 -5.29 -3.82
C ALA A 146 21.41 -6.64 -3.44
N LEU A 147 20.76 -7.42 -2.56
CA LEU A 147 21.22 -8.71 -2.09
C LEU A 147 21.55 -9.66 -3.26
N HIS A 148 20.61 -9.83 -4.19
CA HIS A 148 20.76 -10.78 -5.30
C HIS A 148 21.69 -10.30 -6.40
N SER A 149 21.97 -9.00 -6.47
CA SER A 149 23.04 -8.47 -7.34
C SER A 149 24.45 -8.68 -6.74
N GLY A 150 24.53 -9.14 -5.47
CA GLY A 150 25.77 -9.38 -4.76
C GLY A 150 26.36 -8.12 -4.10
N ALA A 151 25.54 -7.11 -3.82
CA ALA A 151 25.93 -5.98 -2.99
C ALA A 151 26.25 -6.46 -1.56
N ASP A 152 27.05 -5.69 -0.83
CA ASP A 152 27.27 -5.95 0.59
C ASP A 152 26.00 -5.69 1.43
N MET A 153 26.02 -6.19 2.66
CA MET A 153 24.87 -6.10 3.56
C MET A 153 24.54 -4.65 3.93
N GLU A 154 25.55 -3.79 4.08
CA GLU A 154 25.34 -2.37 4.39
C GLU A 154 24.58 -1.67 3.27
N THR A 155 24.96 -1.90 2.03
CA THR A 155 24.25 -1.41 0.84
C THR A 155 22.83 -1.96 0.76
N ALA A 156 22.63 -3.26 1.00
CA ALA A 156 21.30 -3.87 0.98
C ALA A 156 20.36 -3.26 2.04
N LEU A 157 20.84 -3.05 3.26
CA LEU A 157 20.08 -2.41 4.34
C LEU A 157 19.82 -0.92 4.07
N CYS A 158 20.76 -0.22 3.45
CA CYS A 158 20.55 1.16 3.02
C CYS A 158 19.41 1.25 1.99
N LEU A 159 19.40 0.37 0.97
CA LEU A 159 18.34 0.34 -0.05
C LEU A 159 17.00 -0.14 0.52
N GLN A 160 17.00 -0.98 1.54
CA GLN A 160 15.81 -1.30 2.32
C GLN A 160 15.23 -0.05 2.99
N ALA A 161 16.05 0.74 3.68
CA ALA A 161 15.63 1.96 4.35
C ALA A 161 15.11 3.02 3.34
N VAL A 162 15.78 3.18 2.20
CA VAL A 162 15.30 4.03 1.11
C VAL A 162 13.94 3.55 0.60
N GLY A 163 13.78 2.24 0.39
CA GLY A 163 12.52 1.65 -0.04
C GLY A 163 11.37 1.90 0.95
N ALA A 164 11.64 1.76 2.26
CA ALA A 164 10.66 2.08 3.30
C ALA A 164 10.23 3.54 3.25
N ALA A 165 11.20 4.48 3.19
CA ALA A 165 10.91 5.91 3.10
C ALA A 165 10.11 6.28 1.85
N VAL A 166 10.48 5.73 0.70
CA VAL A 166 9.74 5.92 -0.57
C VAL A 166 8.32 5.37 -0.46
N GLY A 167 8.14 4.19 0.17
CA GLY A 167 6.83 3.59 0.37
C GLY A 167 5.92 4.45 1.23
N MET A 168 6.45 5.01 2.31
CA MET A 168 5.73 5.94 3.20
C MET A 168 5.30 7.22 2.44
N VAL A 169 6.24 7.86 1.74
CA VAL A 169 5.95 9.06 0.95
C VAL A 169 4.92 8.77 -0.14
N PHE A 170 5.05 7.61 -0.82
CA PHE A 170 4.11 7.20 -1.86
C PHE A 170 2.68 7.12 -1.32
N GLN A 171 2.48 6.49 -0.16
CA GLN A 171 1.16 6.37 0.44
C GLN A 171 0.61 7.72 0.88
N ILE A 172 1.40 8.52 1.59
CA ILE A 172 0.96 9.87 2.03
C ILE A 172 0.56 10.74 0.83
N VAL A 173 1.31 10.66 -0.28
CA VAL A 173 0.97 11.41 -1.50
C VAL A 173 -0.31 10.88 -2.14
N ASP A 174 -0.53 9.56 -2.18
CA ASP A 174 -1.78 8.99 -2.72
C ASP A 174 -3.00 9.44 -1.90
N ASP A 175 -2.88 9.49 -0.58
CA ASP A 175 -3.92 9.97 0.33
C ASP A 175 -4.20 11.49 0.18
N ILE A 176 -3.15 12.29 -0.05
CA ILE A 176 -3.30 13.73 -0.35
C ILE A 176 -4.03 13.90 -1.69
N ILE A 177 -3.71 13.09 -2.68
CA ILE A 177 -4.35 13.11 -4.00
C ILE A 177 -5.83 12.75 -3.89
N ASP A 178 -6.20 11.75 -3.08
CA ASP A 178 -7.60 11.36 -2.90
C ASP A 178 -8.47 12.51 -2.35
N ILE A 179 -7.90 13.38 -1.51
CA ILE A 179 -8.65 14.48 -0.87
C ILE A 179 -8.58 15.78 -1.68
N PHE A 180 -7.40 16.14 -2.22
CA PHE A 180 -7.15 17.49 -2.73
C PHE A 180 -7.02 17.59 -4.25
N SER A 181 -7.09 16.48 -4.99
CA SER A 181 -7.04 16.51 -6.46
C SER A 181 -8.41 16.53 -7.08
N THR A 182 -8.47 17.09 -8.29
CA THR A 182 -9.69 17.02 -9.10
C THR A 182 -9.79 15.67 -9.84
N PRO A 183 -10.99 15.23 -10.24
CA PRO A 183 -11.15 14.04 -11.06
C PRO A 183 -10.36 14.09 -12.38
N GLU A 184 -10.20 15.30 -12.96
CA GLU A 184 -9.45 15.54 -14.17
C GLU A 184 -7.94 15.28 -13.99
N ASP A 185 -7.39 15.63 -12.81
CA ASP A 185 -5.97 15.49 -12.50
C ASP A 185 -5.62 14.07 -12.06
N SER A 186 -6.45 13.47 -11.20
CA SER A 186 -6.17 12.17 -10.57
C SER A 186 -6.73 10.98 -11.36
N GLY A 187 -7.78 11.19 -12.15
CA GLY A 187 -8.55 10.14 -12.79
C GLY A 187 -9.35 9.27 -11.81
N LYS A 188 -9.47 9.70 -10.54
CA LYS A 188 -10.21 9.03 -9.46
C LYS A 188 -11.34 9.93 -8.96
N THR A 189 -12.36 9.34 -8.35
CA THR A 189 -13.38 10.09 -7.60
C THR A 189 -12.78 10.53 -6.27
N PRO A 190 -12.74 11.83 -5.95
CA PRO A 190 -12.20 12.32 -4.69
C PRO A 190 -13.00 11.80 -3.48
N GLY A 191 -12.29 11.63 -2.34
CA GLY A 191 -12.89 11.23 -1.08
C GLY A 191 -13.28 9.75 -1.02
N THR A 192 -12.60 8.88 -1.76
CA THR A 192 -12.81 7.43 -1.69
C THR A 192 -12.55 6.92 -0.27
N ASP A 193 -11.47 7.34 0.35
CA ASP A 193 -11.12 6.94 1.72
C ASP A 193 -12.19 7.40 2.75
N LEU A 194 -12.77 8.59 2.55
CA LEU A 194 -13.87 9.10 3.39
C LEU A 194 -15.14 8.24 3.26
N ARG A 195 -15.41 7.71 2.07
CA ARG A 195 -16.54 6.81 1.82
C ARG A 195 -16.35 5.46 2.50
N GLU A 196 -15.12 4.98 2.60
CA GLU A 196 -14.74 3.74 3.27
C GLU A 196 -14.60 3.92 4.79
N GLY A 197 -14.59 5.17 5.27
CA GLY A 197 -14.39 5.51 6.68
C GLY A 197 -12.93 5.43 7.11
N VAL A 198 -12.00 5.46 6.16
CA VAL A 198 -10.55 5.48 6.40
C VAL A 198 -10.11 6.93 6.55
N PHE A 199 -9.58 7.28 7.71
CA PHE A 199 -9.11 8.64 8.00
C PHE A 199 -7.59 8.71 7.82
N THR A 200 -7.19 9.28 6.69
CA THR A 200 -5.79 9.42 6.29
C THR A 200 -5.13 10.64 6.93
N LEU A 201 -3.83 10.79 6.78
CA LEU A 201 -3.02 11.77 7.51
C LEU A 201 -3.56 13.22 7.45
N PRO A 202 -3.96 13.75 6.27
CA PRO A 202 -4.54 15.10 6.20
C PRO A 202 -5.83 15.25 7.03
N VAL A 203 -6.67 14.20 7.04
CA VAL A 203 -7.91 14.17 7.82
C VAL A 203 -7.61 14.16 9.30
N LEU A 204 -6.68 13.29 9.74
CA LEU A 204 -6.29 13.17 11.14
C LEU A 204 -5.73 14.48 11.70
N TYR A 205 -4.92 15.21 10.94
CA TYR A 205 -4.46 16.54 11.35
C TYR A 205 -5.60 17.55 11.42
N ALA A 206 -6.51 17.56 10.44
CA ALA A 206 -7.65 18.47 10.46
C ALA A 206 -8.58 18.22 11.65
N LEU A 207 -8.79 16.96 12.04
CA LEU A 207 -9.58 16.59 13.22
C LEU A 207 -8.97 17.07 14.54
N GLN A 208 -7.65 17.25 14.61
CA GLN A 208 -6.97 17.79 15.81
C GLN A 208 -7.04 19.31 15.92
N GLU A 209 -7.54 20.02 14.91
CA GLU A 209 -7.61 21.48 14.93
C GLU A 209 -8.65 22.00 15.92
N ASN A 210 -8.25 22.96 16.75
CA ASN A 210 -9.15 23.72 17.64
C ASN A 210 -9.77 24.92 16.89
N THR A 211 -10.38 24.66 15.74
CA THR A 211 -11.03 25.64 14.88
C THR A 211 -12.50 25.28 14.65
N PRO A 212 -13.36 26.23 14.20
CA PRO A 212 -14.72 25.87 13.79
C PRO A 212 -14.75 24.80 12.69
N VAL A 213 -13.77 24.79 11.77
CA VAL A 213 -13.63 23.78 10.72
C VAL A 213 -13.33 22.41 11.33
N GLY A 214 -12.39 22.30 12.26
CA GLY A 214 -12.09 21.05 12.95
C GLY A 214 -13.27 20.54 13.78
N ALA A 215 -14.04 21.44 14.40
CA ALA A 215 -15.23 21.06 15.14
C ALA A 215 -16.29 20.44 14.23
N GLU A 216 -16.59 21.09 13.09
CA GLU A 216 -17.55 20.58 12.10
C GLU A 216 -17.09 19.25 11.48
N LEU A 217 -15.79 19.10 11.20
CA LEU A 217 -15.21 17.82 10.73
C LEU A 217 -15.42 16.69 11.74
N ARG A 218 -15.21 16.94 13.03
CA ARG A 218 -15.43 15.93 14.08
C ARG A 218 -16.89 15.49 14.21
N GLU A 219 -17.83 16.40 13.94
CA GLU A 219 -19.26 16.06 13.93
C GLU A 219 -19.64 15.25 12.68
N LEU A 220 -19.02 15.58 11.53
CA LEU A 220 -19.32 14.94 10.25
C LEU A 220 -18.65 13.57 10.10
N LEU A 221 -17.38 13.45 10.51
CA LEU A 221 -16.52 12.27 10.29
C LEU A 221 -16.58 11.32 11.49
N THR A 222 -17.74 10.72 11.73
CA THR A 222 -17.94 9.72 12.79
C THR A 222 -17.87 8.27 12.27
N GLY A 223 -17.70 8.09 10.98
CA GLY A 223 -17.63 6.82 10.25
C GLY A 223 -17.68 7.03 8.74
N PRO A 224 -17.92 5.97 7.96
CA PRO A 224 -18.03 6.06 6.50
C PRO A 224 -19.08 7.06 6.03
N LEU A 225 -18.75 7.86 5.02
CA LEU A 225 -19.68 8.82 4.40
C LEU A 225 -20.35 8.17 3.17
N VAL A 226 -21.62 7.82 3.29
CA VAL A 226 -22.36 7.10 2.24
C VAL A 226 -22.98 7.99 1.17
N ASP A 227 -23.21 9.28 1.44
CA ASP A 227 -23.83 10.21 0.52
C ASP A 227 -22.87 11.27 -0.04
N ASP A 228 -23.08 11.66 -1.30
CA ASP A 228 -22.20 12.59 -1.99
C ASP A 228 -22.16 13.98 -1.35
N ALA A 229 -23.27 14.45 -0.77
CA ALA A 229 -23.32 15.77 -0.16
C ALA A 229 -22.44 15.86 1.10
N SER A 230 -22.42 14.80 1.91
CA SER A 230 -21.55 14.68 3.08
C SER A 230 -20.07 14.60 2.69
N VAL A 231 -19.74 13.83 1.63
CA VAL A 231 -18.37 13.77 1.09
C VAL A 231 -17.92 15.13 0.58
N ASP A 232 -18.74 15.79 -0.26
CA ASP A 232 -18.43 17.13 -0.79
C ASP A 232 -18.22 18.15 0.34
N ARG A 233 -19.05 18.07 1.39
CA ARG A 233 -18.92 18.94 2.56
C ARG A 233 -17.61 18.69 3.30
N ALA A 234 -17.24 17.42 3.51
CA ALA A 234 -15.97 17.06 4.15
C ALA A 234 -14.77 17.57 3.33
N LEU A 235 -14.76 17.37 2.01
CA LEU A 235 -13.71 17.85 1.12
C LEU A 235 -13.56 19.36 1.16
N GLN A 236 -14.68 20.12 1.17
CA GLN A 236 -14.67 21.59 1.31
C GLN A 236 -14.09 22.04 2.65
N LEU A 237 -14.39 21.34 3.74
CA LEU A 237 -13.84 21.63 5.07
C LEU A 237 -12.34 21.32 5.12
N LEU A 238 -11.95 20.17 4.59
CA LEU A 238 -10.53 19.77 4.52
C LEU A 238 -9.70 20.75 3.68
N ALA A 239 -10.24 21.27 2.56
CA ALA A 239 -9.58 22.29 1.77
C ALA A 239 -9.36 23.62 2.53
N ARG A 240 -10.15 23.88 3.58
CA ARG A 240 -10.03 25.07 4.45
C ARG A 240 -9.23 24.83 5.72
N SER A 241 -8.90 23.59 6.01
CA SER A 241 -8.09 23.16 7.16
C SER A 241 -6.58 23.32 6.86
N ASN A 242 -5.75 23.21 7.88
CA ASN A 242 -4.28 23.14 7.73
C ASN A 242 -3.77 21.70 7.53
N GLY A 243 -4.65 20.71 7.40
CA GLY A 243 -4.27 19.30 7.30
C GLY A 243 -3.35 18.98 6.12
N ARG A 244 -3.41 19.77 5.03
CA ARG A 244 -2.50 19.66 3.89
C ARG A 244 -1.08 20.19 4.14
N GLN A 245 -0.92 21.08 5.11
CA GLN A 245 0.35 21.82 5.32
C GLN A 245 1.22 21.19 6.41
N LYS A 246 0.70 20.21 7.10
CA LYS A 246 1.37 19.47 8.18
C LYS A 246 1.87 18.13 7.72
#